data_c4ad83293e8ef389f6e74bf70de1e9aa
#
_entry.id   c4ad83293e8ef389f6e74bf70de1e9aa
#
_cell.length_a   1.000
_cell.length_b   1.000
_cell.length_c   1.000
_cell.angle_alpha   90.00
_cell.angle_beta   90.00
_cell.angle_gamma   90.00
#
_symmetry.space_group_name_H-M   'P 1'
#
loop_
_entity.id
_entity.type
_entity.pdbx_description
1 polymer ?
#
loop_
_entity_poly.entity_id
_entity_poly.type
_entity_poly.pdbx_seq_one_letter_code
_entity_poly.pdbx_strand_id
1 'polypeptide(L)'
;MALRIESGLSAPRGFIEDVFDIDVSVYSAELCGKIENLYKRYDFCPDSFVLIYDGDLLVGYMNMFPIGDTLFRQLNDPAYFGMRDDDIEPAEMAEWRKDEENHLFIISIAIIPAYRGGEAIKLLGRATLDFLRRKDAEGYTIGSIAGAAISTGGENFLKRFGGRFIKELEDGYKYYLADCESIRSVIKGGLIL
;
A
#
# COMPACT_ATOMS: atom_id res chain seq x y z
N MET A 1 14.48 -19.36 9.41
CA MET A 1 13.43 -19.85 8.48
C MET A 1 13.39 -18.90 7.28
N ALA A 2 12.86 -19.32 6.14
CA ALA A 2 12.80 -18.45 4.97
C ALA A 2 11.48 -17.68 5.00
N LEU A 3 11.54 -16.35 4.82
CA LEU A 3 10.34 -15.53 4.68
C LEU A 3 9.56 -15.95 3.43
N ARG A 4 8.23 -15.96 3.51
CA ARG A 4 7.34 -16.24 2.39
C ARG A 4 6.34 -15.09 2.20
N ILE A 5 5.86 -14.95 0.96
CA ILE A 5 4.84 -13.99 0.57
C ILE A 5 3.54 -14.72 0.33
N GLU A 6 2.44 -14.14 0.81
CA GLU A 6 1.08 -14.53 0.45
C GLU A 6 0.27 -13.30 0.00
N SER A 7 -0.73 -13.55 -0.83
CA SER A 7 -1.76 -12.57 -1.17
C SER A 7 -2.95 -12.74 -0.23
N GLY A 8 -3.67 -11.69 0.06
CA GLY A 8 -4.94 -11.77 0.77
C GLY A 8 -5.96 -12.70 0.12
N LEU A 9 -5.86 -12.91 -1.22
CA LEU A 9 -6.68 -13.91 -1.93
C LEU A 9 -6.40 -15.35 -1.51
N SER A 10 -5.17 -15.68 -1.13
CA SER A 10 -4.74 -17.04 -0.80
C SER A 10 -4.68 -17.30 0.71
N ALA A 11 -4.60 -16.23 1.51
CA ALA A 11 -4.51 -16.33 2.95
C ALA A 11 -5.88 -16.62 3.59
N PRO A 12 -5.93 -17.39 4.69
CA PRO A 12 -7.15 -17.53 5.49
C PRO A 12 -7.57 -16.13 6.00
N ARG A 13 -8.89 -15.84 6.00
CA ARG A 13 -9.42 -14.53 6.41
C ARG A 13 -8.95 -14.06 7.80
N GLY A 14 -8.59 -14.99 8.69
CA GLY A 14 -8.03 -14.68 10.02
C GLY A 14 -6.73 -13.87 10.01
N PHE A 15 -6.09 -13.67 8.85
CA PHE A 15 -4.93 -12.77 8.77
C PHE A 15 -5.28 -11.30 9.07
N ILE A 16 -6.55 -10.91 8.98
CA ILE A 16 -6.99 -9.53 9.25
C ILE A 16 -6.72 -9.14 10.71
N GLU A 17 -6.95 -10.06 11.63
CA GLU A 17 -6.64 -9.86 13.06
C GLU A 17 -5.14 -9.71 13.26
N ASP A 18 -4.32 -10.54 12.59
CA ASP A 18 -2.85 -10.44 12.65
C ASP A 18 -2.35 -9.10 12.07
N VAL A 19 -2.97 -8.62 10.98
CA VAL A 19 -2.69 -7.29 10.39
C VAL A 19 -3.02 -6.19 11.40
N PHE A 20 -4.17 -6.26 12.05
CA PHE A 20 -4.58 -5.28 13.05
C PHE A 20 -3.63 -5.28 14.26
N ASP A 21 -3.20 -6.45 14.73
CA ASP A 21 -2.21 -6.58 15.81
C ASP A 21 -0.86 -5.94 15.43
N ILE A 22 -0.43 -6.10 14.16
CA ILE A 22 0.74 -5.38 13.65
C ILE A 22 0.52 -3.87 13.69
N ASP A 23 -0.62 -3.36 13.22
CA ASP A 23 -0.92 -1.93 13.24
C ASP A 23 -0.86 -1.35 14.65
N VAL A 24 -1.51 -1.99 15.61
CA VAL A 24 -1.48 -1.59 17.04
C VAL A 24 -0.05 -1.60 17.59
N SER A 25 0.81 -2.51 17.12
CA SER A 25 2.21 -2.61 17.58
C SER A 25 3.16 -1.59 16.95
N VAL A 26 2.82 -1.08 15.74
CA VAL A 26 3.71 -0.29 14.90
C VAL A 26 3.32 1.18 14.84
N TYR A 27 2.04 1.47 14.83
CA TYR A 27 1.49 2.82 14.70
C TYR A 27 1.07 3.39 16.06
N SER A 28 1.03 4.71 16.17
CA SER A 28 0.36 5.37 17.29
C SER A 28 -1.15 5.15 17.21
N ALA A 29 -1.84 5.27 18.34
CA ALA A 29 -3.30 5.09 18.39
C ALA A 29 -4.07 6.03 17.45
N GLU A 30 -3.48 7.20 17.11
CA GLU A 30 -4.07 8.18 16.19
C GLU A 30 -3.95 7.78 14.71
N LEU A 31 -3.00 6.89 14.39
CA LEU A 31 -2.76 6.38 13.05
C LEU A 31 -3.31 4.97 12.85
N CYS A 32 -3.63 4.28 13.94
CA CYS A 32 -4.22 2.96 13.89
C CYS A 32 -5.71 3.08 13.56
N GLY A 33 -6.13 2.60 12.40
CA GLY A 33 -7.53 2.57 12.00
C GLY A 33 -8.33 1.51 12.73
N LYS A 34 -9.58 1.35 12.34
CA LYS A 34 -10.51 0.36 12.90
C LYS A 34 -10.39 -0.96 12.18
N ILE A 35 -10.45 -2.06 12.92
CA ILE A 35 -10.41 -3.41 12.33
C ILE A 35 -11.55 -3.63 11.31
N GLU A 36 -12.71 -2.98 11.52
CA GLU A 36 -13.84 -3.02 10.60
C GLU A 36 -13.49 -2.48 9.21
N ASN A 37 -12.59 -1.47 9.13
CA ASN A 37 -12.12 -0.94 7.86
C ASN A 37 -11.23 -1.95 7.12
N LEU A 38 -10.37 -2.69 7.84
CA LEU A 38 -9.57 -3.77 7.25
C LEU A 38 -10.46 -4.87 6.67
N TYR A 39 -11.50 -5.29 7.40
CA TYR A 39 -12.47 -6.26 6.91
C TYR A 39 -13.20 -5.78 5.66
N LYS A 40 -13.70 -4.54 5.64
CA LYS A 40 -14.40 -3.96 4.50
C LYS A 40 -13.48 -3.88 3.27
N ARG A 41 -12.20 -3.47 3.45
CA ARG A 41 -11.20 -3.42 2.37
C ARG A 41 -10.92 -4.81 1.83
N TYR A 42 -10.77 -5.80 2.71
CA TYR A 42 -10.60 -7.20 2.31
C TYR A 42 -11.82 -7.72 1.54
N ASP A 43 -13.02 -7.50 2.04
CA ASP A 43 -14.25 -7.99 1.41
C ASP A 43 -14.47 -7.35 0.02
N PHE A 44 -14.05 -6.10 -0.17
CA PHE A 44 -14.12 -5.40 -1.45
C PHE A 44 -13.01 -5.81 -2.42
N CYS A 45 -11.77 -5.90 -1.96
CA CYS A 45 -10.59 -6.11 -2.79
C CYS A 45 -9.56 -7.01 -2.05
N PRO A 46 -9.78 -8.34 -1.99
CA PRO A 46 -8.90 -9.24 -1.23
C PRO A 46 -7.45 -9.20 -1.70
N ASP A 47 -7.20 -9.00 -3.00
CA ASP A 47 -5.86 -8.93 -3.58
C ASP A 47 -5.12 -7.62 -3.26
N SER A 48 -5.76 -6.68 -2.56
CA SER A 48 -5.12 -5.45 -2.05
C SER A 48 -4.08 -5.71 -0.96
N PHE A 49 -4.09 -6.88 -0.32
CA PHE A 49 -3.16 -7.24 0.73
C PHE A 49 -2.00 -8.09 0.21
N VAL A 50 -0.79 -7.66 0.53
CA VAL A 50 0.46 -8.44 0.39
C VAL A 50 0.97 -8.73 1.79
N LEU A 51 1.15 -10.01 2.11
CA LEU A 51 1.46 -10.51 3.45
C LEU A 51 2.84 -11.16 3.47
N ILE A 52 3.63 -10.95 4.54
CA ILE A 52 4.94 -11.57 4.74
C ILE A 52 4.90 -12.41 6.00
N TYR A 53 5.23 -13.67 5.87
CA TYR A 53 5.29 -14.63 6.97
C TYR A 53 6.70 -15.15 7.23
N ASP A 54 7.01 -15.40 8.50
CA ASP A 54 8.10 -16.28 8.96
C ASP A 54 7.49 -17.49 9.66
N GLY A 55 7.46 -18.66 8.98
CA GLY A 55 6.62 -19.77 9.40
C GLY A 55 5.14 -19.38 9.37
N ASP A 56 4.47 -19.47 10.52
CA ASP A 56 3.06 -19.08 10.68
C ASP A 56 2.87 -17.66 11.24
N LEU A 57 3.96 -16.98 11.57
CA LEU A 57 3.93 -15.62 12.10
C LEU A 57 3.85 -14.60 10.97
N LEU A 58 2.80 -13.78 10.95
CA LEU A 58 2.75 -12.60 10.10
C LEU A 58 3.74 -11.56 10.63
N VAL A 59 4.73 -11.17 9.82
CA VAL A 59 5.80 -10.25 10.24
C VAL A 59 5.73 -8.89 9.55
N GLY A 60 4.88 -8.76 8.54
CA GLY A 60 4.65 -7.50 7.85
C GLY A 60 3.62 -7.64 6.74
N TYR A 61 3.11 -6.50 6.30
CA TYR A 61 2.11 -6.46 5.23
C TYR A 61 2.14 -5.12 4.50
N MET A 62 1.47 -5.08 3.36
CA MET A 62 1.06 -3.87 2.66
C MET A 62 -0.43 -3.98 2.30
N ASN A 63 -1.16 -2.89 2.43
CA ASN A 63 -2.49 -2.74 1.88
C ASN A 63 -2.50 -1.61 0.85
N MET A 64 -2.77 -1.95 -0.41
CA MET A 64 -2.80 -1.04 -1.56
C MET A 64 -3.99 -1.40 -2.46
N PHE A 65 -4.81 -0.43 -2.78
CA PHE A 65 -6.05 -0.64 -3.53
C PHE A 65 -6.32 0.50 -4.51
N PRO A 66 -7.13 0.28 -5.55
CA PRO A 66 -7.57 1.34 -6.43
C PRO A 66 -8.58 2.26 -5.73
N ILE A 67 -8.47 3.55 -6.01
CA ILE A 67 -9.35 4.62 -5.49
C ILE A 67 -10.08 5.31 -6.63
N GLY A 68 -11.25 5.89 -6.31
CA GLY A 68 -12.04 6.65 -7.28
C GLY A 68 -11.40 8.00 -7.62
N ASP A 69 -11.74 8.55 -8.80
CA ASP A 69 -11.19 9.81 -9.32
C ASP A 69 -11.47 11.01 -8.41
N THR A 70 -12.57 10.96 -7.65
CA THR A 70 -12.90 12.02 -6.69
C THR A 70 -11.89 12.06 -5.56
N LEU A 71 -11.63 10.92 -4.92
CA LEU A 71 -10.63 10.83 -3.86
C LEU A 71 -9.23 11.12 -4.41
N PHE A 72 -8.88 10.59 -5.60
CA PHE A 72 -7.59 10.87 -6.24
C PHE A 72 -7.34 12.37 -6.42
N ARG A 73 -8.35 13.12 -6.92
CA ARG A 73 -8.24 14.59 -7.06
C ARG A 73 -8.12 15.28 -5.71
N GLN A 74 -8.89 14.84 -4.72
CA GLN A 74 -8.88 15.39 -3.36
C GLN A 74 -7.51 15.19 -2.68
N LEU A 75 -6.92 13.99 -2.75
CA LEU A 75 -5.59 13.70 -2.21
C LEU A 75 -4.50 14.57 -2.83
N ASN A 76 -4.65 14.97 -4.10
CA ASN A 76 -3.70 15.82 -4.80
C ASN A 76 -3.99 17.33 -4.64
N ASP A 77 -5.09 17.70 -4.01
CA ASP A 77 -5.39 19.11 -3.66
C ASP A 77 -4.37 19.57 -2.59
N PRO A 78 -3.64 20.67 -2.82
CA PRO A 78 -2.70 21.21 -1.84
C PRO A 78 -3.33 21.54 -0.48
N ALA A 79 -4.63 21.81 -0.44
CA ALA A 79 -5.36 22.16 0.78
C ALA A 79 -5.93 20.94 1.53
N TYR A 80 -5.80 19.72 0.98
CA TYR A 80 -6.32 18.52 1.61
C TYR A 80 -5.22 17.77 2.36
N PHE A 81 -5.47 17.45 3.64
CA PHE A 81 -4.52 16.81 4.54
C PHE A 81 -5.03 15.49 5.15
N GLY A 82 -6.24 15.04 4.81
CA GLY A 82 -6.86 13.82 5.31
C GLY A 82 -6.30 12.56 4.65
N MET A 83 -5.28 11.97 5.24
CA MET A 83 -4.62 10.75 4.72
C MET A 83 -4.43 9.68 5.79
N ARG A 84 -5.14 9.78 6.91
CA ARG A 84 -5.17 8.75 7.93
C ARG A 84 -6.11 7.62 7.50
N ASP A 85 -6.02 6.47 8.15
CA ASP A 85 -6.87 5.32 7.83
C ASP A 85 -8.37 5.66 7.94
N ASP A 86 -8.75 6.42 8.96
CA ASP A 86 -10.15 6.86 9.16
C ASP A 86 -10.59 7.98 8.20
N ASP A 87 -9.66 8.69 7.54
CA ASP A 87 -9.96 9.73 6.54
C ASP A 87 -10.25 9.15 5.15
N ILE A 88 -9.82 7.89 4.90
CA ILE A 88 -10.00 7.19 3.63
C ILE A 88 -10.89 5.98 3.87
N GLU A 89 -12.17 6.20 3.65
CA GLU A 89 -13.16 5.17 3.90
C GLU A 89 -13.12 4.05 2.85
N PRO A 90 -13.44 2.80 3.25
CA PRO A 90 -13.57 1.70 2.29
C PRO A 90 -14.53 1.96 1.12
N ALA A 91 -15.53 2.84 1.32
CA ALA A 91 -16.46 3.25 0.27
C ALA A 91 -15.80 4.09 -0.86
N GLU A 92 -14.59 4.60 -0.63
CA GLU A 92 -13.81 5.37 -1.61
C GLU A 92 -12.90 4.48 -2.46
N MET A 93 -12.86 3.18 -2.18
CA MET A 93 -12.21 2.20 -3.04
C MET A 93 -12.96 2.09 -4.36
N ALA A 94 -12.22 1.80 -5.43
CA ALA A 94 -12.77 1.62 -6.77
C ALA A 94 -12.54 0.19 -7.27
N GLU A 95 -13.41 -0.29 -8.12
CA GLU A 95 -13.14 -1.52 -8.88
C GLU A 95 -12.06 -1.27 -9.93
N TRP A 96 -11.33 -2.33 -10.30
CA TRP A 96 -10.37 -2.28 -11.39
C TRP A 96 -11.07 -2.05 -12.74
N ARG A 97 -10.60 -1.07 -13.51
CA ARG A 97 -11.14 -0.67 -14.83
C ARG A 97 -10.11 -0.88 -15.92
N LYS A 98 -10.48 -1.61 -16.99
CA LYS A 98 -9.55 -1.92 -18.11
C LYS A 98 -9.40 -0.76 -19.09
N ASP A 99 -10.46 0.02 -19.28
CA ASP A 99 -10.52 1.08 -20.30
C ASP A 99 -10.11 2.46 -19.77
N GLU A 100 -9.70 2.52 -18.50
CA GLU A 100 -9.34 3.76 -17.81
C GLU A 100 -8.07 3.57 -17.00
N GLU A 101 -7.48 4.69 -16.55
CA GLU A 101 -6.37 4.65 -15.61
C GLU A 101 -6.87 4.31 -14.20
N ASN A 102 -6.19 3.37 -13.55
CA ASN A 102 -6.45 3.02 -12.17
C ASN A 102 -5.46 3.76 -11.26
N HIS A 103 -5.96 4.53 -10.33
CA HIS A 103 -5.18 5.24 -9.32
C HIS A 103 -5.11 4.38 -8.06
N LEU A 104 -3.90 4.02 -7.63
CA LEU A 104 -3.69 3.17 -6.47
C LEU A 104 -3.29 4.02 -5.26
N PHE A 105 -3.81 3.67 -4.09
CA PHE A 105 -3.42 4.27 -2.83
C PHE A 105 -2.85 3.20 -1.88
N ILE A 106 -1.65 3.45 -1.35
CA ILE A 106 -1.03 2.64 -0.30
C ILE A 106 -1.46 3.26 1.03
N ILE A 107 -2.43 2.60 1.70
CA ILE A 107 -2.92 3.07 2.99
C ILE A 107 -1.98 2.67 4.13
N SER A 108 -1.37 1.50 4.04
CA SER A 108 -0.48 1.00 5.08
C SER A 108 0.64 0.12 4.53
N ILE A 109 1.81 0.29 5.11
CA ILE A 109 2.94 -0.64 5.03
C ILE A 109 3.51 -0.78 6.43
N ALA A 110 3.39 -1.96 7.02
CA ALA A 110 3.93 -2.23 8.33
C ALA A 110 4.81 -3.48 8.36
N ILE A 111 5.92 -3.39 9.08
CA ILE A 111 6.82 -4.53 9.38
C ILE A 111 7.15 -4.43 10.86
N ILE A 112 6.94 -5.52 11.60
CA ILE A 112 7.27 -5.55 13.03
C ILE A 112 8.75 -5.25 13.27
N PRO A 113 9.13 -4.60 14.37
CA PRO A 113 10.48 -4.06 14.60
C PRO A 113 11.61 -5.06 14.36
N ALA A 114 11.44 -6.32 14.78
CA ALA A 114 12.47 -7.37 14.65
C ALA A 114 12.84 -7.70 13.20
N TYR A 115 12.00 -7.37 12.21
CA TYR A 115 12.20 -7.69 10.79
C TYR A 115 12.47 -6.46 9.92
N ARG A 116 12.57 -5.26 10.54
CA ARG A 116 12.84 -4.01 9.81
C ARG A 116 14.26 -3.97 9.25
N GLY A 117 14.42 -3.26 8.13
CA GLY A 117 15.73 -3.01 7.50
C GLY A 117 16.37 -4.22 6.82
N GLY A 118 15.71 -5.39 6.83
CA GLY A 118 16.22 -6.64 6.32
C GLY A 118 15.60 -7.12 5.01
N GLU A 119 15.44 -8.42 4.88
CA GLU A 119 14.89 -9.08 3.69
C GLU A 119 13.37 -8.84 3.53
N ALA A 120 12.62 -8.62 4.63
CA ALA A 120 11.18 -8.41 4.59
C ALA A 120 10.78 -7.24 3.69
N ILE A 121 11.41 -6.06 3.83
CA ILE A 121 11.08 -4.90 2.98
C ILE A 121 11.47 -5.11 1.51
N LYS A 122 12.51 -5.89 1.23
CA LYS A 122 12.90 -6.24 -0.15
C LYS A 122 11.90 -7.21 -0.77
N LEU A 123 11.45 -8.20 0.00
CA LEU A 123 10.41 -9.13 -0.41
C LEU A 123 9.10 -8.40 -0.68
N LEU A 124 8.70 -7.49 0.20
CA LEU A 124 7.50 -6.67 0.01
C LEU A 124 7.59 -5.86 -1.29
N GLY A 125 8.72 -5.20 -1.53
CA GLY A 125 8.94 -4.46 -2.77
C GLY A 125 8.85 -5.33 -4.03
N ARG A 126 9.45 -6.53 -4.00
CA ARG A 126 9.34 -7.50 -5.12
C ARG A 126 7.90 -7.96 -5.33
N ALA A 127 7.20 -8.35 -4.26
CA ALA A 127 5.82 -8.79 -4.35
C ALA A 127 4.87 -7.70 -4.86
N THR A 128 5.11 -6.45 -4.46
CA THR A 128 4.38 -5.29 -5.00
C THR A 128 4.65 -5.11 -6.49
N LEU A 129 5.92 -5.21 -6.93
CA LEU A 129 6.27 -5.13 -8.34
C LEU A 129 5.61 -6.27 -9.15
N ASP A 130 5.62 -7.47 -8.62
CA ASP A 130 4.98 -8.63 -9.28
C ASP A 130 3.45 -8.49 -9.34
N PHE A 131 2.84 -7.90 -8.31
CA PHE A 131 1.43 -7.51 -8.33
C PHE A 131 1.14 -6.50 -9.46
N LEU A 132 1.94 -5.43 -9.58
CA LEU A 132 1.76 -4.43 -10.63
C LEU A 132 1.94 -5.02 -12.03
N ARG A 133 2.96 -5.89 -12.23
CA ARG A 133 3.20 -6.60 -13.49
C ARG A 133 2.04 -7.52 -13.87
N ARG A 134 1.46 -8.21 -12.89
CA ARG A 134 0.30 -9.05 -13.12
C ARG A 134 -0.90 -8.22 -13.58
N LYS A 135 -1.18 -7.09 -12.91
CA LYS A 135 -2.27 -6.19 -13.30
C LYS A 135 -2.06 -5.59 -14.70
N ASP A 136 -0.85 -5.18 -15.04
CA ASP A 136 -0.48 -4.72 -16.38
C ASP A 136 -0.71 -5.83 -17.44
N ALA A 137 -0.28 -7.05 -17.16
CA ALA A 137 -0.49 -8.22 -18.04
C ALA A 137 -1.97 -8.61 -18.18
N GLU A 138 -2.81 -8.35 -17.16
CA GLU A 138 -4.27 -8.51 -17.19
C GLU A 138 -4.96 -7.41 -18.00
N GLY A 139 -4.23 -6.39 -18.46
CA GLY A 139 -4.71 -5.28 -19.28
C GLY A 139 -5.21 -4.06 -18.49
N TYR A 140 -4.86 -3.94 -17.22
CA TYR A 140 -5.16 -2.76 -16.42
C TYR A 140 -4.06 -1.71 -16.57
N THR A 141 -4.43 -0.48 -16.88
CA THR A 141 -3.49 0.65 -16.88
C THR A 141 -3.41 1.24 -15.48
N ILE A 142 -2.19 1.31 -14.92
CA ILE A 142 -1.95 1.95 -13.63
C ILE A 142 -1.54 3.40 -13.89
N GLY A 143 -2.43 4.34 -13.58
CA GLY A 143 -2.25 5.77 -13.79
C GLY A 143 -1.37 6.43 -12.73
N SER A 144 -1.49 5.99 -11.48
CA SER A 144 -0.67 6.50 -10.37
C SER A 144 -0.60 5.53 -9.20
N ILE A 145 0.44 5.70 -8.36
CA ILE A 145 0.53 5.12 -7.01
C ILE A 145 0.82 6.26 -6.04
N ALA A 146 -0.03 6.39 -5.03
CA ALA A 146 0.10 7.41 -3.99
C ALA A 146 0.19 6.79 -2.59
N GLY A 147 0.74 7.55 -1.65
CA GLY A 147 0.77 7.17 -0.23
C GLY A 147 1.43 8.23 0.65
N ALA A 148 1.14 8.19 1.94
CA ALA A 148 1.75 9.04 2.94
C ALA A 148 2.83 8.27 3.71
N ALA A 149 4.05 8.80 3.74
CA ALA A 149 5.16 8.21 4.49
C ALA A 149 5.29 8.87 5.86
N ILE A 150 5.20 8.07 6.91
CA ILE A 150 5.41 8.48 8.31
C ILE A 150 6.83 8.17 8.80
N SER A 151 7.67 7.63 7.95
CA SER A 151 9.04 7.21 8.28
C SER A 151 9.95 7.25 7.05
N THR A 152 11.25 7.35 7.28
CA THR A 152 12.27 7.24 6.21
C THR A 152 12.16 5.91 5.44
N GLY A 153 11.76 4.82 6.10
CA GLY A 153 11.52 3.53 5.45
C GLY A 153 10.39 3.59 4.44
N GLY A 154 9.27 4.21 4.82
CA GLY A 154 8.11 4.46 3.96
C GLY A 154 8.46 5.38 2.78
N GLU A 155 9.20 6.49 3.04
CA GLU A 155 9.69 7.37 1.97
C GLU A 155 10.52 6.60 0.94
N ASN A 156 11.48 5.80 1.41
CA ASN A 156 12.35 5.02 0.54
C ASN A 156 11.57 3.97 -0.26
N PHE A 157 10.54 3.37 0.35
CA PHE A 157 9.66 2.44 -0.35
C PHE A 157 8.93 3.13 -1.51
N LEU A 158 8.25 4.25 -1.25
CA LEU A 158 7.50 5.00 -2.26
C LEU A 158 8.42 5.50 -3.39
N LYS A 159 9.61 6.02 -3.05
CA LYS A 159 10.61 6.47 -4.04
C LYS A 159 11.07 5.35 -4.98
N ARG A 160 11.18 4.09 -4.50
CA ARG A 160 11.56 2.94 -5.34
C ARG A 160 10.52 2.61 -6.40
N PHE A 161 9.27 3.01 -6.19
CA PHE A 161 8.19 2.91 -7.17
C PHE A 161 8.03 4.18 -8.03
N GLY A 162 9.02 5.08 -8.01
CA GLY A 162 9.00 6.32 -8.78
C GLY A 162 8.25 7.46 -8.11
N GLY A 163 7.88 7.30 -6.83
CA GLY A 163 7.18 8.31 -6.05
C GLY A 163 8.01 9.57 -5.86
N ARG A 164 7.42 10.71 -6.21
CA ARG A 164 7.98 12.04 -5.96
C ARG A 164 7.26 12.68 -4.78
N PHE A 165 8.00 13.42 -3.96
CA PHE A 165 7.43 14.23 -2.88
C PHE A 165 6.50 15.29 -3.46
N ILE A 166 5.29 15.40 -2.94
CA ILE A 166 4.27 16.35 -3.37
C ILE A 166 4.05 17.42 -2.31
N LYS A 167 3.78 17.02 -1.06
CA LYS A 167 3.47 17.94 0.05
C LYS A 167 3.75 17.29 1.40
N GLU A 168 3.89 18.14 2.41
CA GLU A 168 3.92 17.75 3.81
C GLU A 168 2.50 17.86 4.40
N LEU A 169 2.12 16.90 5.22
CA LEU A 169 0.86 16.83 5.93
C LEU A 169 1.00 17.47 7.33
N GLU A 170 -0.13 17.72 8.02
CA GLU A 170 -0.12 18.45 9.31
C GLU A 170 0.81 17.85 10.37
N ASP A 171 0.95 16.53 10.41
CA ASP A 171 1.79 15.81 11.38
C ASP A 171 3.26 15.63 10.90
N GLY A 172 3.69 16.39 9.87
CA GLY A 172 5.02 16.26 9.28
C GLY A 172 5.21 15.01 8.40
N TYR A 173 4.13 14.26 8.12
CA TYR A 173 4.16 13.15 7.19
C TYR A 173 4.27 13.65 5.76
N LYS A 174 4.84 12.85 4.88
CA LYS A 174 5.12 13.27 3.50
C LYS A 174 4.30 12.47 2.50
N TYR A 175 3.53 13.18 1.71
CA TYR A 175 2.77 12.60 0.61
C TYR A 175 3.63 12.46 -0.64
N TYR A 176 3.61 11.26 -1.21
CA TYR A 176 4.31 10.89 -2.43
C TYR A 176 3.33 10.43 -3.49
N LEU A 177 3.64 10.73 -4.75
CA LEU A 177 2.89 10.29 -5.92
C LEU A 177 3.87 9.82 -7.00
N ALA A 178 3.68 8.60 -7.48
CA ALA A 178 4.28 8.10 -8.71
C ALA A 178 3.26 8.25 -9.84
N ASP A 179 3.67 8.80 -10.98
CA ASP A 179 2.84 8.92 -12.17
C ASP A 179 2.94 7.68 -13.07
N CYS A 180 2.07 7.59 -14.05
CA CYS A 180 1.99 6.48 -15.00
C CYS A 180 3.33 6.17 -15.68
N GLU A 181 4.09 7.20 -16.08
CA GLU A 181 5.38 7.03 -16.76
C GLU A 181 6.42 6.39 -15.83
N SER A 182 6.52 6.89 -14.61
CA SER A 182 7.40 6.35 -13.57
C SER A 182 7.07 4.89 -13.25
N ILE A 183 5.77 4.57 -13.11
CA ILE A 183 5.31 3.21 -12.83
C ILE A 183 5.63 2.27 -13.99
N ARG A 184 5.37 2.68 -15.24
CA ARG A 184 5.73 1.89 -16.43
C ARG A 184 7.23 1.61 -16.51
N SER A 185 8.05 2.60 -16.13
CA SER A 185 9.51 2.43 -16.06
C SER A 185 9.89 1.36 -15.03
N VAL A 186 9.28 1.40 -13.84
CA VAL A 186 9.51 0.43 -12.77
C VAL A 186 9.03 -0.97 -13.17
N ILE A 187 7.84 -1.10 -13.78
CA ILE A 187 7.31 -2.39 -14.27
C ILE A 187 8.27 -3.04 -15.25
N LYS A 188 8.84 -2.27 -16.19
CA LYS A 188 9.78 -2.77 -17.23
C LYS A 188 11.20 -2.97 -16.71
N GLY A 189 11.72 -2.01 -15.96
CA GLY A 189 13.12 -1.96 -15.53
C GLY A 189 13.41 -2.53 -14.15
N GLY A 190 12.40 -2.73 -13.32
CA GLY A 190 12.54 -3.08 -11.90
C GLY A 190 12.55 -1.85 -10.99
N LEU A 191 12.61 -2.11 -9.67
CA LEU A 191 12.61 -1.05 -8.65
C LEU A 191 13.80 -0.12 -8.81
N ILE A 192 13.58 1.17 -8.57
CA ILE A 192 14.64 2.19 -8.50
C ILE A 192 15.44 1.95 -7.20
N LEU A 193 16.76 1.75 -7.33
CA LEU A 193 17.68 1.48 -6.19
C LEU A 193 18.13 2.78 -5.53
#